data_c0f09cd4c6b248af4f62bc7796bb5fcc
#
_entry.id   c0f09cd4c6b248af4f62bc7796bb5fcc
#
_cell.length_a   1.000
_cell.length_b   1.000
_cell.length_c   1.000
_cell.angle_alpha   90.00
_cell.angle_beta   90.00
_cell.angle_gamma   90.00
#
_symmetry.space_group_name_H-M   'P 1'
#
loop_
_entity.id
_entity.type
_entity.pdbx_description
1 polymer ?
#
loop_
_entity_poly.entity_id
_entity_poly.type
_entity_poly.pdbx_seq_one_letter_code
_entity_poly.pdbx_strand_id
1 'polypeptide(L)'
;MFLGGTFARCGLIGCLCVGCSLQGAKPVAPTPPAAFDKAPPNASANWPSQDWYHGFASAELDALIAAAASSNLDLEMARARVAQADARARQAHAGILPSVDAGGNANYLAGHSVNGSAHETDWAALLSASYEVDFWGKNRATANSARYLAVASRADRDTLALTTLAGVANDYFQVLSLRERLAVARSNVEAARNLLEIVDSRFKVGLSNPVEVATQRAALASAELVIPELEQSQEEAVASLAVLLGRPPEDFKVAGTPLESLNEPQVAAGLPSDLLRRRPDVFTAEANLESASSSLVAARAALFPSLTLTASGGVQNPALNAAVISLSGVGPTLNLGAALAQPIFDGGRLRAARAEAQAKQQEMAASYRAAIVAALVDVENSLSAIQHLDAAREFQNESMEQSERAFEGARLRYKQGAGDFLSVLEAQRTVYAVRDQFIQYRLARLQALVSLCKALGGGWQAPDAAAQPQAAALQAAPRPEF
;
A
#
# COMPACT_ATOMS: atom_id res chain seq x y z
N MET A 1 -38.19 17.27 78.28
CA MET A 1 -39.34 17.38 77.40
C MET A 1 -38.81 17.27 75.95
N PHE A 2 -39.27 16.28 75.29
CA PHE A 2 -38.85 15.78 73.97
C PHE A 2 -38.83 16.83 72.88
N LEU A 3 -37.90 16.74 71.98
CA LEU A 3 -38.18 16.86 70.49
C LEU A 3 -37.00 16.33 69.69
N GLY A 4 -37.27 15.26 68.99
CA GLY A 4 -36.39 14.60 68.04
C GLY A 4 -36.25 15.38 66.72
N GLY A 5 -35.07 15.33 66.15
CA GLY A 5 -34.75 15.83 64.86
C GLY A 5 -34.25 14.70 63.94
N THR A 6 -35.11 14.26 63.04
CA THR A 6 -34.91 13.25 62.02
C THR A 6 -33.86 13.69 61.05
N PHE A 7 -32.77 12.95 60.94
CA PHE A 7 -31.77 13.05 59.85
C PHE A 7 -32.40 12.59 58.53
N ALA A 8 -32.60 13.52 57.61
CA ALA A 8 -32.94 13.23 56.23
C ALA A 8 -31.75 12.58 55.52
N ARG A 9 -31.82 11.28 55.30
CA ARG A 9 -30.98 10.56 54.34
C ARG A 9 -31.38 10.97 52.94
N CYS A 10 -30.63 11.90 52.33
CA CYS A 10 -30.77 12.25 50.93
C CYS A 10 -30.13 11.15 50.08
N GLY A 11 -30.96 10.43 49.35
CA GLY A 11 -30.57 9.34 48.47
C GLY A 11 -29.75 9.84 47.29
N LEU A 12 -28.50 9.45 47.26
CA LEU A 12 -27.57 9.67 46.16
C LEU A 12 -27.30 8.33 45.47
N ILE A 13 -28.38 7.64 45.05
CA ILE A 13 -28.31 6.40 44.27
C ILE A 13 -29.39 6.50 43.18
N GLY A 14 -29.01 6.91 41.99
CA GLY A 14 -29.96 6.92 40.87
C GLY A 14 -29.51 7.57 39.58
N CYS A 15 -28.18 7.60 39.26
CA CYS A 15 -27.72 8.09 37.94
C CYS A 15 -26.55 7.26 37.36
N LEU A 16 -26.62 5.96 37.52
CA LEU A 16 -25.62 5.04 36.96
C LEU A 16 -26.37 4.04 36.06
N CYS A 17 -26.67 4.37 34.82
CA CYS A 17 -26.94 3.44 33.71
C CYS A 17 -27.57 4.17 32.49
N VAL A 18 -27.02 5.29 32.05
CA VAL A 18 -27.13 5.64 30.65
C VAL A 18 -25.71 5.65 30.11
N GLY A 19 -25.23 4.46 29.79
CA GLY A 19 -24.05 4.30 28.94
C GLY A 19 -24.38 4.86 27.57
N CYS A 20 -24.32 6.20 27.42
CA CYS A 20 -24.27 6.82 26.10
C CYS A 20 -23.05 6.26 25.41
N SER A 21 -23.25 5.32 24.47
CA SER A 21 -22.19 4.85 23.62
C SER A 21 -21.62 6.07 22.89
N LEU A 22 -20.38 6.47 23.24
CA LEU A 22 -19.65 7.55 22.57
C LEU A 22 -19.31 7.18 21.10
N GLN A 23 -19.63 5.95 20.71
CA GLN A 23 -19.49 5.47 19.35
C GLN A 23 -20.37 6.25 18.38
N GLY A 24 -19.76 6.88 17.40
CA GLY A 24 -20.48 7.48 16.25
C GLY A 24 -21.05 6.38 15.35
N ALA A 25 -22.07 6.73 14.55
CA ALA A 25 -22.56 5.85 13.52
C ALA A 25 -21.42 5.47 12.57
N LYS A 26 -21.29 4.17 12.27
CA LYS A 26 -20.32 3.73 11.24
C LYS A 26 -20.76 4.31 9.89
N PRO A 27 -19.84 4.91 9.12
CA PRO A 27 -20.12 5.30 7.75
C PRO A 27 -20.56 4.08 6.94
N VAL A 28 -21.66 4.23 6.20
CA VAL A 28 -22.16 3.15 5.35
C VAL A 28 -21.27 3.06 4.11
N ALA A 29 -20.71 1.88 3.85
CA ALA A 29 -20.01 1.59 2.61
C ALA A 29 -21.00 1.71 1.42
N PRO A 30 -20.56 2.18 0.24
CA PRO A 30 -21.40 2.14 -0.95
C PRO A 30 -21.79 0.69 -1.26
N THR A 31 -23.03 0.47 -1.67
CA THR A 31 -23.48 -0.85 -2.09
C THR A 31 -22.80 -1.18 -3.44
N PRO A 32 -21.97 -2.22 -3.52
CA PRO A 32 -21.36 -2.60 -4.79
C PRO A 32 -22.43 -3.08 -5.78
N PRO A 33 -22.20 -2.98 -7.11
CA PRO A 33 -23.09 -3.53 -8.11
C PRO A 33 -23.24 -5.05 -7.94
N ALA A 34 -24.31 -5.63 -8.47
CA ALA A 34 -24.58 -7.06 -8.35
C ALA A 34 -23.60 -7.94 -9.17
N ALA A 35 -23.07 -7.39 -10.27
CA ALA A 35 -22.08 -8.04 -11.15
C ALA A 35 -21.19 -6.99 -11.80
N PHE A 36 -20.03 -7.41 -12.31
CA PHE A 36 -19.22 -6.60 -13.20
C PHE A 36 -19.84 -6.56 -14.60
N ASP A 37 -19.86 -5.37 -15.23
CA ASP A 37 -20.50 -5.16 -16.54
C ASP A 37 -19.79 -5.93 -17.66
N LYS A 38 -18.46 -6.04 -17.58
CA LYS A 38 -17.60 -6.71 -18.56
C LYS A 38 -17.26 -8.16 -18.21
N ALA A 39 -17.79 -8.72 -17.13
CA ALA A 39 -17.56 -10.12 -16.82
C ALA A 39 -18.31 -11.04 -17.80
N PRO A 40 -17.70 -12.16 -18.26
CA PRO A 40 -18.38 -13.14 -19.10
C PRO A 40 -19.63 -13.67 -18.40
N PRO A 41 -20.78 -13.78 -19.08
CA PRO A 41 -22.00 -14.34 -18.50
C PRO A 41 -21.72 -15.79 -18.08
N ASN A 42 -22.11 -16.16 -16.86
CA ASN A 42 -21.92 -17.50 -16.25
C ASN A 42 -20.48 -17.94 -15.97
N ALA A 43 -19.49 -17.02 -15.93
CA ALA A 43 -18.17 -17.37 -15.46
C ALA A 43 -18.23 -17.73 -13.97
N SER A 44 -17.86 -18.97 -13.64
CA SER A 44 -17.62 -19.33 -12.24
C SER A 44 -16.43 -18.51 -11.73
N ALA A 45 -16.56 -17.95 -10.52
CA ALA A 45 -15.48 -17.20 -9.91
C ALA A 45 -14.19 -18.02 -9.84
N ASN A 46 -13.17 -17.61 -10.54
CA ASN A 46 -11.83 -18.17 -10.48
C ASN A 46 -10.86 -17.08 -10.01
N TRP A 47 -10.90 -16.82 -8.71
CA TRP A 47 -10.05 -15.80 -8.09
C TRP A 47 -8.59 -16.22 -8.20
N PRO A 48 -7.66 -15.26 -8.45
CA PRO A 48 -6.25 -15.56 -8.47
C PRO A 48 -5.80 -16.10 -7.11
N SER A 49 -4.91 -17.09 -7.12
CA SER A 49 -4.17 -17.53 -5.93
C SER A 49 -3.05 -16.54 -5.58
N GLN A 50 -2.40 -16.71 -4.42
CA GLN A 50 -1.21 -15.92 -4.08
C GLN A 50 -0.06 -16.13 -5.08
N ASP A 51 -0.03 -17.30 -5.70
CA ASP A 51 0.98 -17.70 -6.67
C ASP A 51 0.48 -17.57 -8.13
N TRP A 52 -0.39 -16.58 -8.39
CA TRP A 52 -1.03 -16.34 -9.70
C TRP A 52 -0.04 -16.29 -10.87
N TYR A 53 1.21 -15.88 -10.61
CA TYR A 53 2.26 -15.75 -11.61
C TYR A 53 2.74 -17.11 -12.15
N HIS A 54 2.59 -18.20 -11.41
CA HIS A 54 2.87 -19.56 -11.93
C HIS A 54 1.99 -19.92 -13.12
N GLY A 55 0.82 -19.27 -13.25
CA GLY A 55 -0.07 -19.45 -14.39
C GLY A 55 0.55 -19.08 -15.75
N PHE A 56 1.60 -18.26 -15.77
CA PHE A 56 2.35 -17.91 -16.98
C PHE A 56 3.38 -18.98 -17.39
N ALA A 57 3.59 -20.02 -16.59
CA ALA A 57 4.49 -21.15 -16.84
C ALA A 57 5.93 -20.76 -17.18
N SER A 58 6.47 -19.75 -16.50
CA SER A 58 7.84 -19.27 -16.67
C SER A 58 8.65 -19.43 -15.38
N ALA A 59 9.56 -20.39 -15.34
CA ALA A 59 10.43 -20.61 -14.20
C ALA A 59 11.36 -19.40 -13.93
N GLU A 60 11.71 -18.62 -14.97
CA GLU A 60 12.49 -17.41 -14.82
C GLU A 60 11.66 -16.31 -14.14
N LEU A 61 10.40 -16.11 -14.55
CA LEU A 61 9.49 -15.19 -13.88
C LEU A 61 9.32 -15.54 -12.41
N ASP A 62 9.13 -16.82 -12.10
CA ASP A 62 8.98 -17.31 -10.72
C ASP A 62 10.22 -16.99 -9.87
N ALA A 63 11.42 -17.20 -10.44
CA ALA A 63 12.67 -16.87 -9.77
C ALA A 63 12.85 -15.35 -9.55
N LEU A 64 12.48 -14.53 -10.54
CA LEU A 64 12.53 -13.06 -10.43
C LEU A 64 11.55 -12.54 -9.36
N ILE A 65 10.34 -13.07 -9.32
CA ILE A 65 9.34 -12.72 -8.31
C ILE A 65 9.81 -13.12 -6.91
N ALA A 66 10.37 -14.31 -6.74
CA ALA A 66 10.93 -14.76 -5.47
C ALA A 66 12.11 -13.88 -5.03
N ALA A 67 12.98 -13.47 -5.96
CA ALA A 67 14.08 -12.55 -5.69
C ALA A 67 13.54 -11.17 -5.27
N ALA A 68 12.56 -10.59 -5.97
CA ALA A 68 11.97 -9.32 -5.62
C ALA A 68 11.30 -9.36 -4.23
N ALA A 69 10.55 -10.40 -3.93
CA ALA A 69 9.90 -10.57 -2.62
C ALA A 69 10.89 -10.58 -1.45
N SER A 70 12.14 -11.04 -1.68
CA SER A 70 13.18 -11.11 -0.65
C SER A 70 14.07 -9.87 -0.57
N SER A 71 14.42 -9.26 -1.71
CA SER A 71 15.49 -8.25 -1.80
C SER A 71 15.01 -6.85 -2.25
N ASN A 72 13.73 -6.67 -2.58
CA ASN A 72 13.22 -5.36 -2.95
C ASN A 72 13.29 -4.38 -1.77
N LEU A 73 13.92 -3.22 -2.01
CA LEU A 73 14.19 -2.21 -0.97
C LEU A 73 12.92 -1.49 -0.49
N ASP A 74 11.93 -1.31 -1.37
CA ASP A 74 10.65 -0.72 -0.97
C ASP A 74 9.87 -1.64 -0.03
N LEU A 75 9.93 -2.97 -0.25
CA LEU A 75 9.37 -3.95 0.66
C LEU A 75 10.11 -4.00 2.01
N GLU A 76 11.42 -3.81 2.01
CA GLU A 76 12.20 -3.68 3.24
C GLU A 76 11.80 -2.43 4.02
N MET A 77 11.68 -1.28 3.35
CA MET A 77 11.15 -0.03 3.96
C MET A 77 9.72 -0.23 4.50
N ALA A 78 8.85 -0.92 3.78
CA ALA A 78 7.50 -1.21 4.24
C ALA A 78 7.48 -2.09 5.50
N ARG A 79 8.34 -3.12 5.58
CA ARG A 79 8.51 -3.94 6.80
C ARG A 79 8.96 -3.08 7.99
N ALA A 80 9.89 -2.15 7.78
CA ALA A 80 10.33 -1.22 8.82
C ALA A 80 9.22 -0.27 9.25
N ARG A 81 8.36 0.21 8.33
CA ARG A 81 7.17 1.03 8.65
C ARG A 81 6.16 0.26 9.49
N VAL A 82 5.93 -1.02 9.19
CA VAL A 82 5.08 -1.90 10.02
C VAL A 82 5.65 -2.01 11.43
N ALA A 83 6.95 -2.25 11.57
CA ALA A 83 7.60 -2.35 12.90
C ALA A 83 7.47 -1.03 13.69
N GLN A 84 7.59 0.13 13.02
CA GLN A 84 7.36 1.44 13.63
C GLN A 84 5.89 1.60 14.08
N ALA A 85 4.93 1.23 13.23
CA ALA A 85 3.51 1.33 13.57
C ALA A 85 3.14 0.40 14.74
N ASP A 86 3.69 -0.81 14.80
CA ASP A 86 3.53 -1.73 15.91
C ASP A 86 4.14 -1.19 17.22
N ALA A 87 5.29 -0.53 17.13
CA ALA A 87 5.90 0.11 18.30
C ALA A 87 5.03 1.28 18.81
N ARG A 88 4.49 2.10 17.90
CA ARG A 88 3.54 3.19 18.26
C ARG A 88 2.26 2.65 18.89
N ALA A 89 1.73 1.53 18.39
CA ALA A 89 0.56 0.88 18.97
C ALA A 89 0.84 0.39 20.39
N ARG A 90 2.02 -0.21 20.67
CA ARG A 90 2.45 -0.58 22.01
C ARG A 90 2.65 0.64 22.91
N GLN A 91 3.24 1.71 22.40
CA GLN A 91 3.40 2.97 23.14
C GLN A 91 2.05 3.58 23.54
N ALA A 92 1.09 3.63 22.62
CA ALA A 92 -0.26 4.11 22.91
C ALA A 92 -1.00 3.20 23.89
N HIS A 93 -0.78 1.89 23.81
CA HIS A 93 -1.36 0.93 24.77
C HIS A 93 -0.79 1.09 26.17
N ALA A 94 0.48 1.47 26.31
CA ALA A 94 1.09 1.72 27.62
C ALA A 94 0.36 2.82 28.41
N GLY A 95 -0.30 3.77 27.75
CA GLY A 95 -1.15 4.78 28.38
C GLY A 95 -2.40 4.24 29.09
N ILE A 96 -2.74 2.96 28.91
CA ILE A 96 -3.82 2.27 29.64
C ILE A 96 -3.32 1.73 31.00
N LEU A 97 -2.01 1.59 31.15
CA LEU A 97 -1.35 1.03 32.34
C LEU A 97 -0.81 2.14 33.22
N PRO A 98 -0.60 1.88 34.54
CA PRO A 98 0.10 2.83 35.40
C PRO A 98 1.55 3.02 34.96
N SER A 99 2.06 4.27 35.02
CA SER A 99 3.49 4.55 34.94
C SER A 99 4.11 4.44 36.34
N VAL A 100 5.36 3.97 36.39
CA VAL A 100 6.16 3.95 37.62
C VAL A 100 7.51 4.58 37.28
N ASP A 101 7.82 5.64 38.01
CA ASP A 101 9.01 6.45 37.79
C ASP A 101 9.86 6.50 39.08
N ALA A 102 11.17 6.40 38.98
CA ALA A 102 12.10 6.66 40.05
C ALA A 102 12.73 8.04 39.86
N GLY A 103 12.62 8.88 40.86
CA GLY A 103 13.17 10.25 40.82
C GLY A 103 14.03 10.54 42.04
N GLY A 104 15.06 11.33 41.85
CA GLY A 104 15.87 11.89 42.93
C GLY A 104 16.12 13.37 42.70
N ASN A 105 16.03 14.16 43.77
CA ASN A 105 16.37 15.57 43.71
C ASN A 105 17.26 15.93 44.90
N ALA A 106 18.15 16.88 44.72
CA ALA A 106 18.93 17.50 45.76
C ALA A 106 18.95 19.01 45.50
N ASN A 107 18.52 19.79 46.50
CA ASN A 107 18.49 21.24 46.40
C ASN A 107 19.35 21.82 47.51
N TYR A 108 20.12 22.87 47.20
CA TYR A 108 20.85 23.69 48.13
C TYR A 108 20.26 25.08 48.13
N LEU A 109 19.71 25.48 49.22
CA LEU A 109 19.15 26.82 49.40
C LEU A 109 20.04 27.63 50.33
N ALA A 110 20.52 28.76 49.88
CA ALA A 110 21.27 29.71 50.69
C ALA A 110 20.46 31.02 50.79
N GLY A 111 20.11 31.39 51.97
CA GLY A 111 19.35 32.61 52.23
C GLY A 111 20.03 33.52 53.28
N HIS A 112 19.96 34.82 53.08
CA HIS A 112 20.30 35.82 54.10
C HIS A 112 19.03 36.43 54.67
N SER A 113 18.89 36.36 55.97
CA SER A 113 17.84 37.10 56.69
C SER A 113 18.43 38.04 57.71
N VAL A 114 17.61 38.91 58.28
CA VAL A 114 18.02 39.89 59.34
C VAL A 114 18.63 39.19 60.56
N ASN A 115 18.40 37.88 60.73
CA ASN A 115 18.88 37.10 61.87
C ASN A 115 20.08 36.16 61.49
N GLY A 116 20.67 36.30 60.32
CA GLY A 116 21.84 35.51 59.91
C GLY A 116 21.68 34.80 58.55
N SER A 117 22.75 34.12 58.12
CA SER A 117 22.77 33.28 56.92
C SER A 117 22.25 31.90 57.28
N ALA A 118 21.24 31.40 56.55
CA ALA A 118 20.77 30.03 56.64
C ALA A 118 21.19 29.30 55.34
N HIS A 119 21.76 28.11 55.50
CA HIS A 119 22.07 27.18 54.43
C HIS A 119 21.28 25.92 54.69
N GLU A 120 20.65 25.43 53.63
CA GLU A 120 19.80 24.28 53.73
C GLU A 120 20.06 23.37 52.55
N THR A 121 20.17 22.06 52.79
CA THR A 121 20.24 21.03 51.79
C THR A 121 19.11 20.04 52.00
N ASP A 122 18.23 19.97 51.02
CA ASP A 122 17.19 18.96 50.98
C ASP A 122 17.45 17.97 49.83
N TRP A 123 17.19 16.73 50.06
CA TRP A 123 17.24 15.70 49.06
C TRP A 123 16.11 14.68 49.27
N ALA A 124 15.67 14.11 48.13
CA ALA A 124 14.69 13.03 48.15
C ALA A 124 15.03 12.00 47.08
N ALA A 125 14.76 10.75 47.37
CA ALA A 125 14.73 9.65 46.46
C ALA A 125 13.36 8.94 46.54
N LEU A 126 12.57 9.07 45.48
CA LEU A 126 11.17 8.67 45.46
C LEU A 126 10.89 7.72 44.33
N LEU A 127 10.09 6.71 44.58
CA LEU A 127 9.39 5.94 43.54
C LEU A 127 7.96 6.48 43.46
N SER A 128 7.51 6.88 42.28
CA SER A 128 6.19 7.42 42.06
C SER A 128 5.44 6.59 41.02
N ALA A 129 4.18 6.30 41.26
CA ALA A 129 3.26 5.65 40.33
C ALA A 129 2.13 6.62 39.99
N SER A 130 1.73 6.67 38.72
CA SER A 130 0.60 7.49 38.26
C SER A 130 -0.28 6.65 37.34
N TYR A 131 -1.60 6.74 37.51
CA TYR A 131 -2.58 6.02 36.72
C TYR A 131 -3.82 6.89 36.45
N GLU A 132 -4.10 7.16 35.18
CA GLU A 132 -5.35 7.80 34.77
C GLU A 132 -6.44 6.73 34.58
N VAL A 133 -7.47 6.77 35.44
CA VAL A 133 -8.61 5.85 35.37
C VAL A 133 -9.45 6.14 34.12
N ASP A 134 -9.50 5.21 33.19
CA ASP A 134 -10.12 5.41 31.89
C ASP A 134 -11.64 5.15 31.89
N PHE A 135 -12.40 5.92 32.72
CA PHE A 135 -13.85 5.81 32.79
C PHE A 135 -14.55 6.06 31.45
N TRP A 136 -14.09 7.07 30.72
CA TRP A 136 -14.71 7.54 29.48
C TRP A 136 -14.14 6.84 28.25
N GLY A 137 -13.12 6.00 28.40
CA GLY A 137 -12.50 5.26 27.33
C GLY A 137 -11.54 6.10 26.46
N LYS A 138 -11.04 7.24 26.95
CA LYS A 138 -10.10 8.10 26.22
C LYS A 138 -8.83 7.34 25.85
N ASN A 139 -8.18 6.72 26.83
CA ASN A 139 -6.90 6.03 26.64
C ASN A 139 -7.08 4.74 25.83
N ARG A 140 -8.16 3.99 26.05
CA ARG A 140 -8.53 2.83 25.23
C ARG A 140 -8.81 3.21 23.78
N ALA A 141 -9.51 4.32 23.54
CA ALA A 141 -9.79 4.82 22.19
C ALA A 141 -8.52 5.27 21.49
N THR A 142 -7.59 5.94 22.18
CA THR A 142 -6.27 6.33 21.66
C THR A 142 -5.44 5.10 21.29
N ALA A 143 -5.39 4.09 22.15
CA ALA A 143 -4.71 2.83 21.87
C ALA A 143 -5.32 2.07 20.68
N ASN A 144 -6.67 2.04 20.58
CA ASN A 144 -7.36 1.44 19.46
C ASN A 144 -7.05 2.18 18.13
N SER A 145 -7.03 3.51 18.14
CA SER A 145 -6.63 4.29 16.97
C SER A 145 -5.24 3.90 16.47
N ALA A 146 -4.25 3.85 17.39
CA ALA A 146 -2.88 3.45 17.03
C ALA A 146 -2.81 1.99 16.56
N ARG A 147 -3.61 1.09 17.12
CA ARG A 147 -3.72 -0.31 16.67
C ARG A 147 -4.25 -0.41 15.25
N TYR A 148 -5.30 0.34 14.91
CA TYR A 148 -5.83 0.35 13.54
C TYR A 148 -4.84 0.94 12.53
N LEU A 149 -4.03 1.93 12.92
CA LEU A 149 -2.92 2.41 12.08
C LEU A 149 -1.85 1.34 11.83
N ALA A 150 -1.57 0.49 12.83
CA ALA A 150 -0.66 -0.64 12.63
C ALA A 150 -1.28 -1.71 11.70
N VAL A 151 -2.59 -1.94 11.77
CA VAL A 151 -3.32 -2.80 10.83
C VAL A 151 -3.25 -2.22 9.41
N ALA A 152 -3.51 -0.91 9.24
CA ALA A 152 -3.39 -0.22 7.97
C ALA A 152 -1.99 -0.35 7.37
N SER A 153 -0.94 -0.13 8.19
CA SER A 153 0.45 -0.25 7.74
C SER A 153 0.82 -1.66 7.24
N ARG A 154 0.23 -2.71 7.82
CA ARG A 154 0.41 -4.09 7.31
C ARG A 154 -0.27 -4.29 5.97
N ALA A 155 -1.50 -3.80 5.81
CA ALA A 155 -2.22 -3.88 4.54
C ALA A 155 -1.55 -3.03 3.45
N ASP A 156 -0.97 -1.87 3.80
CA ASP A 156 -0.14 -1.06 2.89
C ASP A 156 1.09 -1.83 2.40
N ARG A 157 1.78 -2.55 3.30
CA ARG A 157 2.88 -3.44 2.90
C ARG A 157 2.40 -4.51 1.92
N ASP A 158 1.23 -5.10 2.15
CA ASP A 158 0.68 -6.15 1.28
C ASP A 158 0.25 -5.58 -0.08
N THR A 159 -0.29 -4.36 -0.11
CA THR A 159 -0.57 -3.61 -1.34
C THR A 159 0.70 -3.34 -2.13
N LEU A 160 1.77 -2.92 -1.45
CA LEU A 160 3.07 -2.69 -2.07
C LEU A 160 3.66 -4.00 -2.61
N ALA A 161 3.57 -5.09 -1.85
CA ALA A 161 4.03 -6.41 -2.29
C ALA A 161 3.32 -6.84 -3.58
N LEU A 162 1.99 -6.77 -3.62
CA LEU A 162 1.21 -7.10 -4.82
C LEU A 162 1.60 -6.21 -6.01
N THR A 163 1.80 -4.92 -5.78
CA THR A 163 2.20 -3.96 -6.83
C THR A 163 3.61 -4.27 -7.35
N THR A 164 4.54 -4.60 -6.46
CA THR A 164 5.92 -4.97 -6.81
C THR A 164 5.95 -6.25 -7.65
N LEU A 165 5.21 -7.29 -7.24
CA LEU A 165 5.15 -8.55 -8.00
C LEU A 165 4.54 -8.34 -9.39
N ALA A 166 3.46 -7.56 -9.49
CA ALA A 166 2.86 -7.19 -10.77
C ALA A 166 3.83 -6.35 -11.63
N GLY A 167 4.59 -5.45 -11.01
CA GLY A 167 5.64 -4.67 -11.68
C GLY A 167 6.72 -5.58 -12.27
N VAL A 168 7.24 -6.53 -11.50
CA VAL A 168 8.23 -7.51 -11.96
C VAL A 168 7.72 -8.30 -13.17
N ALA A 169 6.47 -8.77 -13.13
CA ALA A 169 5.89 -9.51 -14.25
C ALA A 169 5.76 -8.61 -15.51
N ASN A 170 5.28 -7.39 -15.36
CA ASN A 170 5.15 -6.44 -16.48
C ASN A 170 6.49 -6.07 -17.10
N ASP A 171 7.51 -5.76 -16.28
CA ASP A 171 8.85 -5.42 -16.76
C ASP A 171 9.53 -6.63 -17.41
N TYR A 172 9.35 -7.83 -16.87
CA TYR A 172 9.83 -9.06 -17.48
C TYR A 172 9.21 -9.27 -18.88
N PHE A 173 7.89 -9.16 -19.02
CA PHE A 173 7.23 -9.27 -20.33
C PHE A 173 7.65 -8.14 -21.29
N GLN A 174 7.89 -6.95 -20.77
CA GLN A 174 8.43 -5.84 -21.57
C GLN A 174 9.81 -6.18 -22.12
N VAL A 175 10.72 -6.73 -21.30
CA VAL A 175 12.06 -7.16 -21.76
C VAL A 175 11.94 -8.24 -22.84
N LEU A 176 11.08 -9.23 -22.68
CA LEU A 176 10.86 -10.28 -23.68
C LEU A 176 10.33 -9.69 -24.99
N SER A 177 9.33 -8.81 -24.91
CA SER A 177 8.76 -8.13 -26.06
C SER A 177 9.81 -7.32 -26.83
N LEU A 178 10.64 -6.55 -26.15
CA LEU A 178 11.69 -5.75 -26.78
C LEU A 178 12.76 -6.61 -27.45
N ARG A 179 13.07 -7.79 -26.91
CA ARG A 179 13.93 -8.77 -27.58
C ARG A 179 13.34 -9.31 -28.86
N GLU A 180 12.07 -9.68 -28.87
CA GLU A 180 11.41 -10.16 -30.07
C GLU A 180 11.31 -9.04 -31.12
N ARG A 181 10.94 -7.83 -30.70
CA ARG A 181 10.91 -6.65 -31.59
C ARG A 181 12.30 -6.37 -32.18
N LEU A 182 13.37 -6.48 -31.39
CA LEU A 182 14.73 -6.32 -31.86
C LEU A 182 15.13 -7.43 -32.90
N ALA A 183 14.72 -8.68 -32.63
CA ALA A 183 14.94 -9.77 -33.58
C ALA A 183 14.19 -9.54 -34.90
N VAL A 184 12.93 -9.08 -34.83
CA VAL A 184 12.13 -8.71 -35.99
C VAL A 184 12.76 -7.50 -36.71
N ALA A 185 13.20 -6.47 -35.99
CA ALA A 185 13.86 -5.31 -36.62
C ALA A 185 15.13 -5.71 -37.37
N ARG A 186 15.95 -6.59 -36.79
CA ARG A 186 17.14 -7.13 -37.50
C ARG A 186 16.78 -7.94 -38.74
N SER A 187 15.75 -8.77 -38.67
CA SER A 187 15.22 -9.49 -39.85
C SER A 187 14.68 -8.53 -40.91
N ASN A 188 14.02 -7.44 -40.51
CA ASN A 188 13.53 -6.42 -41.43
C ASN A 188 14.70 -5.67 -42.11
N VAL A 189 15.78 -5.36 -41.37
CA VAL A 189 17.01 -4.78 -41.97
C VAL A 189 17.62 -5.72 -43.02
N GLU A 190 17.71 -7.01 -42.72
CA GLU A 190 18.22 -8.00 -43.67
C GLU A 190 17.34 -8.09 -44.94
N ALA A 191 16.01 -8.12 -44.76
CA ALA A 191 15.06 -8.09 -45.87
C ALA A 191 15.19 -6.80 -46.71
N ALA A 192 15.37 -5.64 -46.06
CA ALA A 192 15.60 -4.36 -46.77
C ALA A 192 16.91 -4.34 -47.53
N ARG A 193 17.98 -4.94 -46.99
CA ARG A 193 19.30 -5.08 -47.66
C ARG A 193 19.22 -5.98 -48.87
N ASN A 194 18.56 -7.13 -48.72
CA ASN A 194 18.34 -8.05 -49.86
C ASN A 194 17.52 -7.38 -50.97
N LEU A 195 16.53 -6.55 -50.63
CA LEU A 195 15.78 -5.81 -51.64
C LEU A 195 16.65 -4.73 -52.30
N LEU A 196 17.52 -4.04 -51.56
CA LEU A 196 18.48 -3.09 -52.14
C LEU A 196 19.40 -3.75 -53.16
N GLU A 197 19.91 -4.96 -52.88
CA GLU A 197 20.72 -5.72 -53.84
C GLU A 197 19.97 -6.04 -55.14
N ILE A 198 18.68 -6.36 -55.05
CA ILE A 198 17.82 -6.60 -56.21
C ILE A 198 17.69 -5.31 -57.05
N VAL A 199 17.38 -4.17 -56.36
CA VAL A 199 17.20 -2.87 -57.00
C VAL A 199 18.51 -2.40 -57.66
N ASP A 200 19.64 -2.50 -56.97
CA ASP A 200 20.97 -2.15 -57.46
C ASP A 200 21.36 -3.02 -58.68
N SER A 201 21.06 -4.32 -58.65
CA SER A 201 21.33 -5.24 -59.76
C SER A 201 20.49 -4.87 -61.00
N ARG A 202 19.22 -4.53 -60.83
CA ARG A 202 18.34 -4.05 -61.91
C ARG A 202 18.79 -2.71 -62.46
N PHE A 203 19.27 -1.80 -61.62
CA PHE A 203 19.82 -0.52 -62.03
C PHE A 203 21.06 -0.68 -62.90
N LYS A 204 21.99 -1.57 -62.52
CA LYS A 204 23.21 -1.87 -63.33
C LYS A 204 22.93 -2.37 -64.69
N VAL A 205 21.80 -3.06 -64.93
CA VAL A 205 21.39 -3.54 -66.28
C VAL A 205 20.34 -2.65 -66.98
N GLY A 206 20.08 -1.45 -66.41
CA GLY A 206 19.17 -0.47 -66.98
C GLY A 206 17.68 -0.75 -66.82
N LEU A 207 17.31 -1.67 -65.96
CA LEU A 207 15.90 -2.06 -65.60
C LEU A 207 15.32 -1.35 -64.39
N SER A 208 16.06 -0.45 -63.77
CA SER A 208 15.66 0.41 -62.68
C SER A 208 16.26 1.81 -62.83
N ASN A 209 15.85 2.76 -61.99
CA ASN A 209 16.31 4.14 -62.07
C ASN A 209 16.99 4.59 -60.75
N PRO A 210 17.76 5.70 -60.75
CA PRO A 210 18.46 6.18 -59.56
C PRO A 210 17.53 6.52 -58.39
N VAL A 211 16.26 6.88 -58.63
CA VAL A 211 15.28 7.23 -57.61
C VAL A 211 14.88 5.99 -56.80
N GLU A 212 14.69 4.84 -57.49
CA GLU A 212 14.37 3.57 -56.79
C GLU A 212 15.53 3.15 -55.87
N VAL A 213 16.78 3.27 -56.33
CA VAL A 213 17.98 2.98 -55.51
C VAL A 213 18.04 3.90 -54.30
N ALA A 214 17.87 5.21 -54.51
CA ALA A 214 17.91 6.18 -53.39
C ALA A 214 16.76 5.94 -52.38
N THR A 215 15.57 5.63 -52.88
CA THR A 215 14.41 5.32 -52.02
C THR A 215 14.64 4.07 -51.18
N GLN A 216 15.20 3.00 -51.79
CA GLN A 216 15.48 1.77 -51.03
C GLN A 216 16.64 1.94 -50.06
N ARG A 217 17.64 2.75 -50.34
CA ARG A 217 18.69 3.12 -49.39
C ARG A 217 18.15 3.88 -48.22
N ALA A 218 17.22 4.82 -48.43
CA ALA A 218 16.53 5.53 -47.36
C ALA A 218 15.66 4.57 -46.52
N ALA A 219 14.96 3.61 -47.14
CA ALA A 219 14.18 2.61 -46.44
C ALA A 219 15.06 1.68 -45.57
N LEU A 220 16.26 1.28 -46.09
CA LEU A 220 17.23 0.52 -45.30
C LEU A 220 17.74 1.31 -44.10
N ALA A 221 18.16 2.55 -44.30
CA ALA A 221 18.64 3.42 -43.24
C ALA A 221 17.54 3.66 -42.17
N SER A 222 16.28 3.80 -42.57
CA SER A 222 15.15 3.90 -41.65
C SER A 222 14.91 2.62 -40.86
N ALA A 223 15.09 1.45 -41.44
CA ALA A 223 15.02 0.17 -40.72
C ALA A 223 16.19 -0.02 -39.77
N GLU A 224 17.41 0.40 -40.15
CA GLU A 224 18.58 0.35 -39.27
C GLU A 224 18.46 1.29 -38.08
N LEU A 225 17.80 2.45 -38.21
CA LEU A 225 17.56 3.42 -37.10
C LEU A 225 16.74 2.83 -35.98
N VAL A 226 15.81 1.91 -36.24
CA VAL A 226 14.96 1.29 -35.22
C VAL A 226 15.75 0.42 -34.23
N ILE A 227 16.90 -0.15 -34.69
CA ILE A 227 17.70 -1.06 -33.85
C ILE A 227 18.23 -0.37 -32.59
N PRO A 228 18.99 0.74 -32.66
CA PRO A 228 19.51 1.41 -31.48
C PRO A 228 18.40 1.94 -30.55
N GLU A 229 17.26 2.35 -31.08
CA GLU A 229 16.10 2.77 -30.28
C GLU A 229 15.53 1.60 -29.46
N LEU A 230 15.43 0.41 -30.06
CA LEU A 230 14.97 -0.78 -29.35
C LEU A 230 16.03 -1.32 -28.37
N GLU A 231 17.33 -1.22 -28.70
CA GLU A 231 18.41 -1.59 -27.80
C GLU A 231 18.41 -0.71 -26.54
N GLN A 232 18.27 0.61 -26.70
CA GLN A 232 18.12 1.53 -25.55
C GLN A 232 16.89 1.18 -24.71
N SER A 233 15.73 0.99 -25.34
CA SER A 233 14.50 0.64 -24.63
C SER A 233 14.63 -0.70 -23.86
N GLN A 234 15.37 -1.66 -24.42
CA GLN A 234 15.64 -2.93 -23.76
C GLN A 234 16.54 -2.76 -22.55
N GLU A 235 17.61 -1.94 -22.65
CA GLU A 235 18.49 -1.64 -21.53
C GLU A 235 17.72 -0.92 -20.39
N GLU A 236 16.86 0.04 -20.73
CA GLU A 236 15.99 0.73 -19.78
C GLU A 236 15.03 -0.23 -19.07
N ALA A 237 14.39 -1.16 -19.81
CA ALA A 237 13.49 -2.15 -19.22
C ALA A 237 14.22 -3.15 -18.31
N VAL A 238 15.45 -3.56 -18.67
CA VAL A 238 16.30 -4.41 -17.82
C VAL A 238 16.71 -3.65 -16.56
N ALA A 239 17.06 -2.36 -16.67
CA ALA A 239 17.40 -1.52 -15.53
C ALA A 239 16.21 -1.33 -14.58
N SER A 240 15.00 -1.10 -15.11
CA SER A 240 13.76 -1.02 -14.32
C SER A 240 13.52 -2.31 -13.53
N LEU A 241 13.66 -3.46 -14.19
CA LEU A 241 13.52 -4.75 -13.54
C LEU A 241 14.59 -4.97 -12.45
N ALA A 242 15.84 -4.56 -12.70
CA ALA A 242 16.93 -4.65 -11.70
C ALA A 242 16.61 -3.81 -10.45
N VAL A 243 16.02 -2.62 -10.58
CA VAL A 243 15.56 -1.79 -9.46
C VAL A 243 14.51 -2.53 -8.62
N LEU A 244 13.53 -3.19 -9.26
CA LEU A 244 12.52 -3.97 -8.55
C LEU A 244 13.14 -5.17 -7.79
N LEU A 245 14.27 -5.68 -8.26
CA LEU A 245 15.03 -6.75 -7.61
C LEU A 245 16.00 -6.22 -6.53
N GLY A 246 16.13 -4.90 -6.35
CA GLY A 246 17.07 -4.29 -5.43
C GLY A 246 18.54 -4.55 -5.81
N ARG A 247 18.85 -4.64 -7.12
CA ARG A 247 20.19 -4.95 -7.65
C ARG A 247 20.65 -3.86 -8.63
N PRO A 248 21.96 -3.61 -8.73
CA PRO A 248 22.50 -2.76 -9.79
C PRO A 248 22.29 -3.44 -11.17
N PRO A 249 22.03 -2.66 -12.23
CA PRO A 249 21.72 -3.21 -13.56
C PRO A 249 22.89 -3.88 -14.25
N GLU A 250 24.16 -3.55 -13.89
CA GLU A 250 25.38 -4.05 -14.51
C GLU A 250 25.55 -5.56 -14.34
N ASP A 251 25.12 -6.11 -13.21
CA ASP A 251 25.25 -7.53 -12.86
C ASP A 251 23.97 -8.34 -13.18
N PHE A 252 23.00 -7.70 -13.84
CA PHE A 252 21.70 -8.32 -14.07
C PHE A 252 21.44 -8.62 -15.54
N LYS A 253 21.12 -9.87 -15.83
CA LYS A 253 20.72 -10.34 -17.17
C LYS A 253 19.49 -11.21 -17.08
N VAL A 254 18.57 -10.99 -18.00
CA VAL A 254 17.40 -11.85 -18.20
C VAL A 254 17.77 -12.90 -19.25
N ALA A 255 17.61 -14.19 -18.97
CA ALA A 255 17.88 -15.24 -19.95
C ALA A 255 16.86 -15.16 -21.10
N GLY A 256 15.60 -15.06 -20.75
CA GLY A 256 14.47 -14.83 -21.65
C GLY A 256 14.00 -16.09 -22.36
N THR A 257 12.70 -16.34 -22.25
CA THR A 257 11.97 -17.29 -23.09
C THR A 257 11.19 -16.52 -24.15
N PRO A 258 10.88 -17.10 -25.32
CA PRO A 258 10.00 -16.44 -26.29
C PRO A 258 8.65 -16.09 -25.64
N LEU A 259 8.12 -14.92 -25.96
CA LEU A 259 6.81 -14.47 -25.49
C LEU A 259 5.71 -15.49 -25.82
N GLU A 260 5.91 -16.21 -26.94
CA GLU A 260 5.03 -17.27 -27.40
C GLU A 260 4.94 -18.49 -26.50
N SER A 261 5.97 -18.76 -25.73
CA SER A 261 6.01 -19.92 -24.82
C SER A 261 5.29 -19.68 -23.51
N LEU A 262 4.88 -18.41 -23.22
CA LEU A 262 4.17 -18.06 -22.00
C LEU A 262 2.70 -18.49 -22.11
N ASN A 263 2.22 -19.13 -21.04
CA ASN A 263 0.81 -19.45 -20.90
C ASN A 263 0.00 -18.20 -20.52
N GLU A 264 -1.27 -18.21 -20.88
CA GLU A 264 -2.24 -17.18 -20.51
C GLU A 264 -3.16 -17.77 -19.43
N PRO A 265 -3.02 -17.39 -18.16
CA PRO A 265 -3.84 -17.93 -17.10
C PRO A 265 -5.32 -17.56 -17.27
N GLN A 266 -6.21 -18.52 -17.04
CA GLN A 266 -7.65 -18.27 -17.04
C GLN A 266 -8.06 -17.69 -15.69
N VAL A 267 -8.34 -16.40 -15.66
CA VAL A 267 -8.80 -15.66 -14.47
C VAL A 267 -10.19 -15.13 -14.75
N ALA A 268 -11.12 -15.34 -13.81
CA ALA A 268 -12.47 -14.82 -13.90
C ALA A 268 -12.82 -14.04 -12.63
N ALA A 269 -13.33 -12.85 -12.79
CA ALA A 269 -13.82 -12.04 -11.69
C ALA A 269 -15.06 -12.68 -11.05
N GLY A 270 -15.07 -12.76 -9.71
CA GLY A 270 -16.24 -13.17 -8.94
C GLY A 270 -17.24 -12.03 -8.75
N LEU A 271 -17.95 -12.02 -7.62
CA LEU A 271 -18.88 -10.94 -7.31
C LEU A 271 -18.16 -9.67 -6.87
N PRO A 272 -18.64 -8.48 -7.28
CA PRO A 272 -18.08 -7.21 -6.83
C PRO A 272 -18.03 -7.03 -5.30
N SER A 273 -19.00 -7.64 -4.57
CA SER A 273 -19.02 -7.61 -3.11
C SER A 273 -17.84 -8.35 -2.46
N ASP A 274 -17.36 -9.43 -3.10
CA ASP A 274 -16.26 -10.23 -2.57
C ASP A 274 -14.92 -9.49 -2.72
N LEU A 275 -14.81 -8.61 -3.72
CA LEU A 275 -13.63 -7.78 -3.98
C LEU A 275 -13.23 -6.95 -2.76
N LEU A 276 -14.22 -6.42 -2.02
CA LEU A 276 -13.98 -5.57 -0.84
C LEU A 276 -13.18 -6.29 0.26
N ARG A 277 -13.28 -7.62 0.33
CA ARG A 277 -12.57 -8.44 1.32
C ARG A 277 -11.24 -9.03 0.79
N ARG A 278 -10.95 -8.82 -0.49
CA ARG A 278 -9.81 -9.43 -1.18
C ARG A 278 -8.76 -8.42 -1.64
N ARG A 279 -8.99 -7.13 -1.38
CA ARG A 279 -8.03 -6.07 -1.73
C ARG A 279 -7.41 -5.43 -0.48
N PRO A 280 -6.09 -5.46 -0.36
CA PRO A 280 -5.40 -4.89 0.79
C PRO A 280 -5.49 -3.36 0.85
N ASP A 281 -5.56 -2.65 -0.28
CA ASP A 281 -5.73 -1.18 -0.34
C ASP A 281 -7.10 -0.72 0.17
N VAL A 282 -8.17 -1.44 -0.15
CA VAL A 282 -9.52 -1.20 0.41
C VAL A 282 -9.50 -1.44 1.92
N PHE A 283 -8.84 -2.50 2.36
CA PHE A 283 -8.69 -2.83 3.79
C PHE A 283 -7.84 -1.78 4.54
N THR A 284 -6.80 -1.22 3.91
CA THR A 284 -6.05 -0.07 4.44
C THR A 284 -6.97 1.12 4.68
N ALA A 285 -7.80 1.47 3.70
CA ALA A 285 -8.71 2.59 3.82
C ALA A 285 -9.76 2.38 4.92
N GLU A 286 -10.28 1.15 5.08
CA GLU A 286 -11.18 0.77 6.18
C GLU A 286 -10.49 0.91 7.54
N ALA A 287 -9.26 0.40 7.68
CA ALA A 287 -8.50 0.48 8.92
C ALA A 287 -8.17 1.94 9.31
N ASN A 288 -7.86 2.80 8.35
CA ASN A 288 -7.67 4.23 8.56
C ASN A 288 -8.96 4.91 9.04
N LEU A 289 -10.12 4.53 8.51
CA LEU A 289 -11.42 5.02 8.96
C LEU A 289 -11.73 4.60 10.40
N GLU A 290 -11.46 3.35 10.75
CA GLU A 290 -11.64 2.85 12.14
C GLU A 290 -10.68 3.54 13.11
N SER A 291 -9.45 3.87 12.68
CA SER A 291 -8.50 4.68 13.46
C SER A 291 -9.04 6.08 13.70
N ALA A 292 -9.53 6.77 12.68
CA ALA A 292 -10.11 8.11 12.81
C ALA A 292 -11.38 8.11 13.66
N SER A 293 -12.20 7.07 13.55
CA SER A 293 -13.38 6.86 14.39
C SER A 293 -13.00 6.71 15.86
N SER A 294 -11.96 5.94 16.14
CA SER A 294 -11.40 5.77 17.50
C SER A 294 -10.84 7.10 18.04
N SER A 295 -10.13 7.86 17.20
CA SER A 295 -9.63 9.19 17.56
C SER A 295 -10.75 10.18 17.92
N LEU A 296 -11.88 10.13 17.20
CA LEU A 296 -13.05 10.95 17.52
C LEU A 296 -13.65 10.55 18.88
N VAL A 297 -13.69 9.25 19.20
CA VAL A 297 -14.12 8.78 20.53
C VAL A 297 -13.19 9.32 21.63
N ALA A 298 -11.88 9.28 21.42
CA ALA A 298 -10.90 9.84 22.35
C ALA A 298 -11.08 11.35 22.54
N ALA A 299 -11.30 12.11 21.46
CA ALA A 299 -11.53 13.55 21.51
C ALA A 299 -12.86 13.91 22.21
N ARG A 300 -13.91 13.09 22.07
CA ARG A 300 -15.17 13.24 22.82
C ARG A 300 -14.96 12.95 24.30
N ALA A 301 -14.22 11.87 24.64
CA ALA A 301 -13.93 11.48 26.00
C ALA A 301 -13.08 12.54 26.74
N ALA A 302 -12.20 13.25 26.05
CA ALA A 302 -11.40 14.34 26.61
C ALA A 302 -12.20 15.56 27.06
N LEU A 303 -13.49 15.66 26.72
CA LEU A 303 -14.39 16.71 27.21
C LEU A 303 -14.90 16.43 28.62
N PHE A 304 -14.75 15.23 29.14
CA PHE A 304 -15.19 14.81 30.49
C PHE A 304 -14.08 14.91 31.51
N PRO A 305 -14.41 14.92 32.84
CA PRO A 305 -13.41 14.96 33.88
C PRO A 305 -12.45 13.78 33.84
N SER A 306 -11.14 14.03 34.06
CA SER A 306 -10.13 12.98 34.23
C SER A 306 -9.91 12.69 35.71
N LEU A 307 -9.79 11.41 36.07
CA LEU A 307 -9.43 10.95 37.41
C LEU A 307 -8.05 10.31 37.37
N THR A 308 -7.10 10.92 38.05
CA THR A 308 -5.73 10.42 38.15
C THR A 308 -5.46 9.94 39.58
N LEU A 309 -5.01 8.69 39.72
CA LEU A 309 -4.52 8.11 40.98
C LEU A 309 -3.01 8.23 41.00
N THR A 310 -2.47 8.68 42.14
CA THR A 310 -1.03 8.78 42.33
C THR A 310 -0.63 8.08 43.62
N ALA A 311 0.54 7.44 43.60
CA ALA A 311 1.18 6.88 44.75
C ALA A 311 2.66 7.25 44.72
N SER A 312 3.22 7.71 45.81
CA SER A 312 4.68 7.89 45.90
C SER A 312 5.21 7.42 47.23
N GLY A 313 6.34 6.76 47.21
CA GLY A 313 7.02 6.28 48.40
C GLY A 313 8.53 6.37 48.25
N GLY A 314 9.23 6.63 49.36
CA GLY A 314 10.69 6.72 49.29
C GLY A 314 11.28 7.30 50.57
N VAL A 315 12.46 7.88 50.43
CA VAL A 315 13.19 8.52 51.53
C VAL A 315 13.46 9.95 51.18
N GLN A 316 13.27 10.83 52.14
CA GLN A 316 13.60 12.24 51.98
C GLN A 316 14.20 12.78 53.29
N ASN A 317 15.07 13.77 53.18
CA ASN A 317 15.53 14.58 54.27
C ASN A 317 14.69 15.86 54.27
N PRO A 318 13.70 16.02 55.13
CA PRO A 318 12.97 17.28 55.24
C PRO A 318 13.86 18.27 55.97
N ALA A 319 14.62 19.05 55.25
CA ALA A 319 15.11 20.27 55.81
C ALA A 319 13.92 21.22 55.90
N LEU A 320 13.51 21.53 57.11
CA LEU A 320 12.55 22.56 57.45
C LEU A 320 11.05 22.39 57.35
N ASN A 321 10.49 21.94 58.39
CA ASN A 321 9.62 22.90 59.13
C ASN A 321 9.95 22.74 60.61
N ALA A 322 11.13 23.12 60.92
CA ALA A 322 11.77 22.94 62.22
C ALA A 322 11.21 23.85 63.33
N ALA A 323 9.99 24.31 63.25
CA ALA A 323 9.33 24.95 64.36
C ALA A 323 8.59 23.97 65.31
N VAL A 324 8.37 22.70 64.87
CA VAL A 324 7.52 21.82 65.68
C VAL A 324 8.05 20.43 65.97
N ILE A 325 8.93 19.81 65.20
CA ILE A 325 9.39 18.45 65.54
C ILE A 325 10.87 18.28 65.13
N SER A 326 11.76 18.19 66.12
CA SER A 326 13.12 17.74 66.03
C SER A 326 13.17 16.24 65.70
N LEU A 327 12.97 15.87 64.42
CA LEU A 327 13.34 14.57 63.93
C LEU A 327 14.44 14.79 62.86
N SER A 328 15.65 14.96 63.36
CA SER A 328 16.86 14.87 62.55
C SER A 328 17.00 13.45 62.04
N GLY A 329 16.48 13.17 60.86
CA GLY A 329 16.62 11.86 60.28
C GLY A 329 15.96 11.74 58.89
N VAL A 330 16.63 11.01 58.04
CA VAL A 330 16.06 10.49 56.79
C VAL A 330 14.84 9.62 57.16
N GLY A 331 13.65 10.01 56.70
CA GLY A 331 12.40 9.28 56.99
C GLY A 331 11.77 8.66 55.75
N PRO A 332 11.15 7.47 55.89
CA PRO A 332 10.31 6.93 54.85
C PRO A 332 9.03 7.78 54.69
N THR A 333 8.66 8.05 53.44
CA THR A 333 7.40 8.74 53.12
C THR A 333 6.55 7.89 52.21
N LEU A 334 5.25 7.90 52.41
CA LEU A 334 4.25 7.31 51.56
C LEU A 334 3.13 8.31 51.35
N ASN A 335 2.86 8.66 50.08
CA ASN A 335 1.75 9.53 49.72
C ASN A 335 0.85 8.79 48.73
N LEU A 336 -0.44 8.81 48.99
CA LEU A 336 -1.49 8.32 48.10
C LEU A 336 -2.42 9.49 47.78
N GLY A 337 -2.74 9.65 46.48
CA GLY A 337 -3.57 10.75 46.02
C GLY A 337 -4.54 10.33 44.95
N ALA A 338 -5.68 11.01 44.90
CA ALA A 338 -6.62 10.95 43.79
C ALA A 338 -6.98 12.38 43.40
N ALA A 339 -6.83 12.71 42.12
CA ALA A 339 -7.11 14.03 41.58
C ALA A 339 -8.17 13.94 40.49
N LEU A 340 -9.29 14.66 40.67
CA LEU A 340 -10.31 14.86 39.64
C LEU A 340 -10.12 16.23 39.00
N ALA A 341 -9.90 16.27 37.69
CA ALA A 341 -9.69 17.51 36.96
C ALA A 341 -10.71 17.64 35.81
N GLN A 342 -11.41 18.79 35.77
CA GLN A 342 -12.32 19.16 34.68
C GLN A 342 -11.96 20.56 34.18
N PRO A 343 -11.50 20.74 32.93
CA PRO A 343 -11.35 22.05 32.35
C PRO A 343 -12.72 22.74 32.18
N ILE A 344 -12.87 23.91 32.83
CA ILE A 344 -14.09 24.73 32.70
C ILE A 344 -13.98 25.71 31.56
N PHE A 345 -12.76 26.29 31.39
CA PHE A 345 -12.48 27.21 30.29
C PHE A 345 -11.07 26.94 29.76
N ASP A 346 -10.99 26.64 28.46
CA ASP A 346 -9.74 26.34 27.76
C ASP A 346 -9.61 27.10 26.43
N GLY A 347 -10.36 28.20 26.28
CA GLY A 347 -10.41 28.99 25.04
C GLY A 347 -11.04 28.22 23.87
N GLY A 348 -11.76 27.14 24.12
CA GLY A 348 -12.40 26.32 23.08
C GLY A 348 -11.50 25.20 22.52
N ARG A 349 -10.30 25.00 23.03
CA ARG A 349 -9.31 24.02 22.54
C ARG A 349 -9.86 22.59 22.40
N LEU A 350 -10.53 22.08 23.43
CA LEU A 350 -11.08 20.71 23.41
C LEU A 350 -12.26 20.56 22.41
N ARG A 351 -13.07 21.62 22.27
CA ARG A 351 -14.16 21.63 21.26
C ARG A 351 -13.61 21.67 19.85
N ALA A 352 -12.55 22.45 19.61
CA ALA A 352 -11.88 22.51 18.33
C ALA A 352 -11.19 21.16 18.01
N ALA A 353 -10.53 20.52 18.95
CA ALA A 353 -9.92 19.19 18.77
C ALA A 353 -10.98 18.11 18.43
N ARG A 354 -12.18 18.17 19.06
CA ARG A 354 -13.30 17.30 18.67
C ARG A 354 -13.77 17.59 17.25
N ALA A 355 -13.90 18.85 16.86
CA ALA A 355 -14.35 19.24 15.51
C ALA A 355 -13.32 18.77 14.46
N GLU A 356 -12.03 18.91 14.71
CA GLU A 356 -10.94 18.39 13.90
C GLU A 356 -11.03 16.86 13.73
N ALA A 357 -11.15 16.11 14.83
CA ALA A 357 -11.29 14.65 14.79
C ALA A 357 -12.55 14.21 14.02
N GLN A 358 -13.65 14.96 14.11
CA GLN A 358 -14.86 14.71 13.34
C GLN A 358 -14.67 14.96 11.84
N ALA A 359 -14.01 16.04 11.48
CA ALA A 359 -13.67 16.34 10.08
C ALA A 359 -12.72 15.27 9.50
N LYS A 360 -11.76 14.81 10.29
CA LYS A 360 -10.84 13.73 9.90
C LYS A 360 -11.58 12.41 9.67
N GLN A 361 -12.54 12.06 10.51
CA GLN A 361 -13.39 10.88 10.29
C GLN A 361 -14.18 11.00 8.97
N GLN A 362 -14.75 12.18 8.67
CA GLN A 362 -15.45 12.40 7.41
C GLN A 362 -14.53 12.29 6.19
N GLU A 363 -13.31 12.82 6.28
CA GLU A 363 -12.28 12.66 5.26
C GLU A 363 -11.96 11.19 5.02
N MET A 364 -11.71 10.41 6.09
CA MET A 364 -11.40 8.98 5.94
C MET A 364 -12.60 8.17 5.41
N ALA A 365 -13.82 8.55 5.74
CA ALA A 365 -15.02 7.95 5.17
C ALA A 365 -15.16 8.22 3.66
N ALA A 366 -14.77 9.41 3.20
CA ALA A 366 -14.73 9.73 1.77
C ALA A 366 -13.59 8.95 1.07
N SER A 367 -12.42 8.86 1.70
CA SER A 367 -11.26 8.08 1.20
C SER A 367 -11.61 6.60 1.05
N TYR A 368 -12.29 6.00 2.03
CA TYR A 368 -12.73 4.60 1.96
C TYR A 368 -13.69 4.38 0.77
N ARG A 369 -14.66 5.29 0.57
CA ARG A 369 -15.55 5.22 -0.60
C ARG A 369 -14.80 5.35 -1.92
N ALA A 370 -13.82 6.25 -1.99
CA ALA A 370 -12.98 6.43 -3.17
C ALA A 370 -12.16 5.17 -3.48
N ALA A 371 -11.59 4.51 -2.46
CA ALA A 371 -10.86 3.26 -2.63
C ALA A 371 -11.76 2.13 -3.20
N ILE A 372 -13.00 2.01 -2.72
CA ILE A 372 -13.96 1.04 -3.27
C ILE A 372 -14.26 1.33 -4.74
N VAL A 373 -14.55 2.58 -5.10
CA VAL A 373 -14.83 2.96 -6.49
C VAL A 373 -13.62 2.69 -7.39
N ALA A 374 -12.42 3.07 -6.94
CA ALA A 374 -11.18 2.78 -7.68
C ALA A 374 -10.98 1.28 -7.90
N ALA A 375 -11.23 0.47 -6.86
CA ALA A 375 -11.11 -0.98 -6.95
C ALA A 375 -12.06 -1.60 -8.01
N LEU A 376 -13.30 -1.12 -8.08
CA LEU A 376 -14.26 -1.57 -9.09
C LEU A 376 -13.84 -1.14 -10.50
N VAL A 377 -13.37 0.09 -10.65
CA VAL A 377 -12.88 0.63 -11.93
C VAL A 377 -11.65 -0.15 -12.43
N ASP A 378 -10.72 -0.51 -11.55
CA ASP A 378 -9.54 -1.30 -11.93
C ASP A 378 -9.93 -2.65 -12.54
N VAL A 379 -10.92 -3.34 -11.94
CA VAL A 379 -11.41 -4.62 -12.45
C VAL A 379 -12.11 -4.44 -13.79
N GLU A 380 -13.03 -3.48 -13.91
CA GLU A 380 -13.76 -3.21 -15.16
C GLU A 380 -12.81 -2.83 -16.30
N ASN A 381 -11.82 -1.98 -16.04
CA ASN A 381 -10.82 -1.61 -17.04
C ASN A 381 -9.99 -2.82 -17.49
N SER A 382 -9.59 -3.69 -16.56
CA SER A 382 -8.81 -4.88 -16.88
C SER A 382 -9.64 -5.89 -17.70
N LEU A 383 -10.90 -6.11 -17.34
CA LEU A 383 -11.82 -6.97 -18.08
C LEU A 383 -12.10 -6.40 -19.49
N SER A 384 -12.34 -5.09 -19.59
CA SER A 384 -12.53 -4.40 -20.86
C SER A 384 -11.31 -4.53 -21.77
N ALA A 385 -10.11 -4.32 -21.22
CA ALA A 385 -8.86 -4.47 -21.99
C ALA A 385 -8.72 -5.89 -22.55
N ILE A 386 -8.94 -6.92 -21.72
CA ILE A 386 -8.88 -8.32 -22.17
C ILE A 386 -9.92 -8.59 -23.26
N GLN A 387 -11.18 -8.17 -23.05
CA GLN A 387 -12.26 -8.36 -24.03
C GLN A 387 -11.92 -7.74 -25.40
N HIS A 388 -11.40 -6.52 -25.41
CA HIS A 388 -11.04 -5.84 -26.67
C HIS A 388 -9.81 -6.45 -27.34
N LEU A 389 -8.82 -6.88 -26.56
CA LEU A 389 -7.65 -7.58 -27.10
C LEU A 389 -8.04 -8.95 -27.66
N ASP A 390 -8.95 -9.69 -27.01
CA ASP A 390 -9.46 -10.96 -27.54
C ASP A 390 -10.22 -10.76 -28.86
N ALA A 391 -11.08 -9.74 -28.93
CA ALA A 391 -11.79 -9.40 -30.16
C ALA A 391 -10.86 -8.96 -31.30
N ALA A 392 -9.75 -8.29 -30.97
CA ALA A 392 -8.77 -7.84 -31.98
C ALA A 392 -7.85 -8.97 -32.48
N ARG A 393 -7.74 -10.08 -31.75
CA ARG A 393 -6.77 -11.17 -32.01
C ARG A 393 -6.92 -11.79 -33.41
N GLU A 394 -8.15 -12.05 -33.82
CA GLU A 394 -8.42 -12.65 -35.12
C GLU A 394 -8.01 -11.71 -36.27
N PHE A 395 -8.37 -10.42 -36.15
CA PHE A 395 -8.01 -9.42 -37.14
C PHE A 395 -6.49 -9.18 -37.20
N GLN A 396 -5.81 -9.27 -36.05
CA GLN A 396 -4.37 -9.12 -35.97
C GLN A 396 -3.66 -10.30 -36.64
N ASN A 397 -4.12 -11.52 -36.44
CA ASN A 397 -3.59 -12.72 -37.10
C ASN A 397 -3.79 -12.65 -38.64
N GLU A 398 -5.00 -12.29 -39.06
CA GLU A 398 -5.32 -12.10 -40.49
C GLU A 398 -4.42 -11.01 -41.10
N SER A 399 -4.28 -9.86 -40.47
CA SER A 399 -3.42 -8.76 -40.90
C SER A 399 -1.96 -9.20 -41.07
N MET A 400 -1.46 -10.01 -40.12
CA MET A 400 -0.10 -10.55 -40.17
C MET A 400 0.09 -11.46 -41.38
N GLU A 401 -0.79 -12.44 -41.55
CA GLU A 401 -0.70 -13.41 -42.61
C GLU A 401 -0.82 -12.75 -44.00
N GLN A 402 -1.77 -11.83 -44.19
CA GLN A 402 -1.98 -11.18 -45.49
C GLN A 402 -0.88 -10.17 -45.80
N SER A 403 -0.33 -9.47 -44.85
CA SER A 403 0.80 -8.55 -45.07
C SER A 403 2.08 -9.30 -45.47
N GLU A 404 2.35 -10.46 -44.88
CA GLU A 404 3.48 -11.31 -45.26
C GLU A 404 3.31 -11.85 -46.69
N ARG A 405 2.13 -12.37 -47.05
CA ARG A 405 1.81 -12.83 -48.39
C ARG A 405 1.94 -11.70 -49.42
N ALA A 406 1.45 -10.50 -49.09
CA ALA A 406 1.55 -9.34 -49.96
C ALA A 406 3.00 -8.93 -50.23
N PHE A 407 3.82 -8.88 -49.19
CA PHE A 407 5.23 -8.51 -49.33
C PHE A 407 6.01 -9.53 -50.12
N GLU A 408 5.90 -10.82 -49.86
CA GLU A 408 6.59 -11.86 -50.57
C GLU A 408 6.13 -11.91 -52.06
N GLY A 409 4.82 -11.77 -52.31
CA GLY A 409 4.27 -11.71 -53.66
C GLY A 409 4.76 -10.50 -54.45
N ALA A 410 4.75 -9.31 -53.86
CA ALA A 410 5.26 -8.09 -54.49
C ALA A 410 6.76 -8.19 -54.80
N ARG A 411 7.56 -8.69 -53.82
CA ARG A 411 9.01 -8.89 -53.97
C ARG A 411 9.34 -9.86 -55.13
N LEU A 412 8.63 -10.98 -55.21
CA LEU A 412 8.84 -11.97 -56.26
C LEU A 412 8.49 -11.41 -57.64
N ARG A 413 7.32 -10.74 -57.79
CA ARG A 413 6.90 -10.10 -59.04
C ARG A 413 7.88 -9.02 -59.49
N TYR A 414 8.37 -8.19 -58.59
CA TYR A 414 9.38 -7.17 -58.87
C TYR A 414 10.69 -7.82 -59.35
N LYS A 415 11.17 -8.87 -58.67
CA LYS A 415 12.36 -9.62 -59.06
C LYS A 415 12.25 -10.19 -60.46
N GLN A 416 11.07 -10.66 -60.87
CA GLN A 416 10.78 -11.21 -62.21
C GLN A 416 10.50 -10.13 -63.27
N GLY A 417 10.44 -8.87 -62.87
CA GLY A 417 10.13 -7.78 -63.81
C GLY A 417 8.64 -7.61 -64.14
N ALA A 418 7.77 -8.31 -63.43
CA ALA A 418 6.30 -8.30 -63.59
C ALA A 418 5.58 -7.38 -62.60
N GLY A 419 6.29 -6.65 -61.74
CA GLY A 419 5.76 -5.73 -60.76
C GLY A 419 6.55 -4.43 -60.68
N ASP A 420 5.96 -3.41 -60.07
CA ASP A 420 6.60 -2.11 -59.86
C ASP A 420 7.24 -2.04 -58.43
N PHE A 421 8.21 -1.14 -58.29
CA PHE A 421 8.96 -0.95 -57.04
C PHE A 421 8.08 -0.36 -55.94
N LEU A 422 7.11 0.51 -56.25
CA LEU A 422 6.28 1.18 -55.26
C LEU A 422 5.43 0.17 -54.51
N SER A 423 4.84 -0.82 -55.21
CA SER A 423 4.09 -1.91 -54.60
C SER A 423 4.93 -2.72 -53.60
N VAL A 424 6.21 -2.98 -53.90
CA VAL A 424 7.12 -3.67 -52.97
C VAL A 424 7.40 -2.81 -51.76
N LEU A 425 7.68 -1.52 -51.96
CA LEU A 425 7.99 -0.60 -50.84
C LEU A 425 6.81 -0.42 -49.88
N GLU A 426 5.58 -0.30 -50.39
CA GLU A 426 4.38 -0.20 -49.62
C GLU A 426 4.11 -1.50 -48.80
N ALA A 427 4.20 -2.65 -49.44
CA ALA A 427 4.05 -3.95 -48.80
C ALA A 427 5.15 -4.18 -47.73
N GLN A 428 6.39 -3.75 -47.98
CA GLN A 428 7.49 -3.79 -47.04
C GLN A 428 7.19 -2.97 -45.77
N ARG A 429 6.76 -1.72 -45.94
CA ARG A 429 6.39 -0.85 -44.82
C ARG A 429 5.25 -1.45 -44.01
N THR A 430 4.24 -1.99 -44.67
CA THR A 430 3.08 -2.59 -44.03
C THR A 430 3.48 -3.81 -43.20
N VAL A 431 4.24 -4.76 -43.75
CA VAL A 431 4.62 -5.98 -43.01
C VAL A 431 5.52 -5.67 -41.83
N TYR A 432 6.41 -4.67 -41.95
CA TYR A 432 7.27 -4.27 -40.83
C TYR A 432 6.46 -3.68 -39.66
N ALA A 433 5.49 -2.82 -39.95
CA ALA A 433 4.60 -2.24 -38.97
C ALA A 433 3.71 -3.32 -38.31
N VAL A 434 3.15 -4.23 -39.11
CA VAL A 434 2.26 -5.28 -38.61
C VAL A 434 3.02 -6.28 -37.72
N ARG A 435 4.26 -6.67 -38.11
CA ARG A 435 5.11 -7.54 -37.26
C ARG A 435 5.40 -6.94 -35.89
N ASP A 436 5.78 -5.67 -35.85
CA ASP A 436 6.04 -4.95 -34.58
C ASP A 436 4.76 -4.85 -33.75
N GLN A 437 3.65 -4.49 -34.39
CA GLN A 437 2.35 -4.38 -33.72
C GLN A 437 1.85 -5.72 -33.15
N PHE A 438 2.10 -6.83 -33.84
CA PHE A 438 1.74 -8.18 -33.38
C PHE A 438 2.38 -8.52 -32.03
N ILE A 439 3.67 -8.21 -31.85
CA ILE A 439 4.38 -8.42 -30.61
C ILE A 439 3.83 -7.50 -29.50
N GLN A 440 3.52 -6.24 -29.82
CA GLN A 440 2.95 -5.28 -28.88
C GLN A 440 1.56 -5.71 -28.40
N TYR A 441 0.72 -6.27 -29.27
CA TYR A 441 -0.58 -6.83 -28.89
C TYR A 441 -0.45 -7.97 -27.88
N ARG A 442 0.52 -8.83 -28.10
CA ARG A 442 0.79 -9.96 -27.22
C ARG A 442 1.26 -9.50 -25.85
N LEU A 443 2.17 -8.53 -25.83
CA LEU A 443 2.60 -7.87 -24.59
C LEU A 443 1.41 -7.24 -23.85
N ALA A 444 0.59 -6.44 -24.54
CA ALA A 444 -0.56 -5.78 -23.96
C ALA A 444 -1.54 -6.78 -23.32
N ARG A 445 -1.72 -7.95 -23.94
CA ARG A 445 -2.58 -8.99 -23.40
C ARG A 445 -2.03 -9.61 -22.09
N LEU A 446 -0.73 -9.91 -22.05
CA LEU A 446 -0.08 -10.41 -20.84
C LEU A 446 -0.16 -9.37 -19.71
N GLN A 447 0.08 -8.11 -20.02
CA GLN A 447 -0.04 -7.00 -19.03
C GLN A 447 -1.48 -6.80 -18.55
N ALA A 448 -2.48 -6.98 -19.42
CA ALA A 448 -3.89 -6.93 -19.04
C ALA A 448 -4.26 -8.06 -18.06
N LEU A 449 -3.73 -9.27 -18.26
CA LEU A 449 -3.91 -10.40 -17.34
C LEU A 449 -3.25 -10.13 -15.98
N VAL A 450 -2.03 -9.60 -15.95
CA VAL A 450 -1.38 -9.17 -14.70
C VAL A 450 -2.19 -8.10 -14.00
N SER A 451 -2.70 -7.12 -14.75
CA SER A 451 -3.54 -6.04 -14.22
C SER A 451 -4.82 -6.59 -13.62
N LEU A 452 -5.46 -7.57 -14.25
CA LEU A 452 -6.65 -8.24 -13.71
C LEU A 452 -6.32 -9.00 -12.42
N CYS A 453 -5.22 -9.78 -12.39
CA CYS A 453 -4.78 -10.47 -11.18
C CYS A 453 -4.55 -9.50 -10.03
N LYS A 454 -3.86 -8.37 -10.29
CA LYS A 454 -3.64 -7.30 -9.31
C LYS A 454 -4.96 -6.66 -8.87
N ALA A 455 -5.85 -6.31 -9.79
CA ALA A 455 -7.14 -5.69 -9.49
C ALA A 455 -8.04 -6.58 -8.64
N LEU A 456 -7.95 -7.90 -8.83
CA LEU A 456 -8.64 -8.90 -8.01
C LEU A 456 -7.93 -9.19 -6.66
N GLY A 457 -6.85 -8.49 -6.35
CA GLY A 457 -6.12 -8.60 -5.08
C GLY A 457 -5.04 -9.68 -5.04
N GLY A 458 -4.70 -10.34 -6.15
CA GLY A 458 -3.58 -11.29 -6.26
C GLY A 458 -3.62 -12.42 -5.23
N GLY A 459 -4.81 -12.91 -4.89
CA GLY A 459 -4.97 -13.97 -3.89
C GLY A 459 -4.86 -13.53 -2.43
N TRP A 460 -4.71 -12.24 -2.17
CA TRP A 460 -4.73 -11.72 -0.80
C TRP A 460 -6.08 -11.95 -0.13
N GLN A 461 -6.05 -12.23 1.17
CA GLN A 461 -7.24 -12.38 2.01
C GLN A 461 -7.05 -11.57 3.27
N ALA A 462 -8.11 -10.87 3.69
CA ALA A 462 -8.10 -10.16 4.95
C ALA A 462 -7.79 -11.16 6.09
N PRO A 463 -6.90 -10.81 7.03
CA PRO A 463 -6.67 -11.63 8.22
C PRO A 463 -8.00 -11.86 8.94
N ASP A 464 -8.34 -13.12 9.25
CA ASP A 464 -9.54 -13.44 10.01
C ASP A 464 -9.58 -12.62 11.31
N ALA A 465 -10.75 -12.06 11.62
CA ALA A 465 -10.95 -11.30 12.85
C ALA A 465 -10.62 -12.13 14.13
N ALA A 466 -10.65 -13.46 14.03
CA ALA A 466 -10.24 -14.40 15.08
C ALA A 466 -8.72 -14.58 15.21
N ALA A 467 -7.95 -14.26 14.17
CA ALA A 467 -6.49 -14.35 14.17
C ALA A 467 -5.81 -13.06 14.68
N GLN A 468 -6.58 -12.04 15.10
CA GLN A 468 -6.02 -10.88 15.80
C GLN A 468 -5.71 -11.28 17.25
N PRO A 469 -4.44 -11.58 17.61
CA PRO A 469 -4.11 -11.98 18.95
C PRO A 469 -4.42 -10.79 19.88
N GLN A 470 -5.31 -11.01 20.86
CA GLN A 470 -5.58 -10.15 22.01
C GLN A 470 -6.91 -9.36 22.12
N ALA A 471 -7.87 -9.49 21.21
CA ALA A 471 -9.21 -9.02 21.58
C ALA A 471 -9.90 -9.95 22.57
N ALA A 472 -9.57 -11.23 22.60
CA ALA A 472 -10.16 -12.24 23.50
C ALA A 472 -9.52 -12.29 24.90
N ALA A 473 -8.25 -11.92 25.04
CA ALA A 473 -7.55 -12.00 26.35
C ALA A 473 -7.93 -10.87 27.31
N LEU A 474 -8.46 -9.74 26.83
CA LEU A 474 -8.90 -8.62 27.68
C LEU A 474 -10.36 -8.74 28.16
N GLN A 475 -11.14 -9.67 27.60
CA GLN A 475 -12.49 -9.99 28.11
C GLN A 475 -12.53 -11.10 29.18
N ALA A 476 -11.42 -11.83 29.35
CA ALA A 476 -11.31 -12.97 30.24
C ALA A 476 -10.54 -12.71 31.54
N ALA A 477 -10.28 -11.44 31.91
CA ALA A 477 -9.80 -11.14 33.25
C ALA A 477 -10.94 -11.36 34.26
N PRO A 478 -10.80 -12.26 35.25
CA PRO A 478 -11.82 -12.48 36.27
C PRO A 478 -12.05 -11.17 37.00
N ARG A 479 -13.32 -10.77 37.16
CA ARG A 479 -13.71 -9.67 38.03
C ARG A 479 -13.27 -10.02 39.44
N PRO A 480 -12.50 -9.16 40.13
CA PRO A 480 -12.30 -9.40 41.55
C PRO A 480 -13.65 -9.31 42.24
N GLU A 481 -14.08 -10.41 42.89
CA GLU A 481 -15.17 -10.39 43.83
C GLU A 481 -14.68 -9.62 45.09
N PHE A 482 -15.32 -8.47 45.34
CA PHE A 482 -15.30 -7.78 46.62
C PHE A 482 -16.73 -7.59 47.14
#